data_6b8b48737605720d6db9c2192de1f901
#
_entry.id   6b8b48737605720d6db9c2192de1f901
#
_cell.length_a   1.000
_cell.length_b   1.000
_cell.length_c   1.000
_cell.angle_alpha   90.00
_cell.angle_beta   90.00
_cell.angle_gamma   90.00
#
_symmetry.space_group_name_H-M   'P 1'
#
loop_
_entity.id
_entity.type
_entity.pdbx_description
1 polymer ?
#
loop_
_entity_poly.entity_id
_entity_poly.type
_entity_poly.pdbx_seq_one_letter_code
_entity_poly.pdbx_strand_id
1 'polypeptide(L)'
;MPHYHFDMHDGARFTTDETGVELDGMKAARQEAARRLAELAQEILPNDDRREVVIEVKDETGQRVLVAKLSVSIEATELPGFSPVE
;
A
#
# COMPACT_ATOMS: atom_id res chain seq x y z
N MET A 1 -21.09 3.17 -12.13
CA MET A 1 -20.26 3.06 -10.90
C MET A 1 -19.05 3.98 -11.00
N PRO A 2 -18.62 4.56 -9.89
CA PRO A 2 -17.42 5.39 -9.92
C PRO A 2 -16.19 4.61 -10.38
N HIS A 3 -15.29 5.34 -11.02
CA HIS A 3 -14.07 4.77 -11.58
C HIS A 3 -12.88 5.30 -10.78
N TYR A 4 -12.00 4.41 -10.31
CA TYR A 4 -10.87 4.79 -9.48
C TYR A 4 -9.57 4.29 -10.08
N HIS A 5 -8.51 5.08 -9.89
CA HIS A 5 -7.16 4.73 -10.31
C HIS A 5 -6.28 4.61 -9.07
N PHE A 6 -5.48 3.57 -9.04
CA PHE A 6 -4.61 3.24 -7.90
C PHE A 6 -3.16 3.38 -8.33
N ASP A 7 -2.61 4.57 -8.14
CA ASP A 7 -1.21 4.83 -8.44
C ASP A 7 -0.35 4.40 -7.27
N MET A 8 0.83 3.85 -7.55
CA MET A 8 1.68 3.29 -6.51
C MET A 8 3.06 3.93 -6.51
N HIS A 9 3.50 4.33 -5.32
CA HIS A 9 4.87 4.77 -5.06
C HIS A 9 5.57 3.70 -4.24
N ASP A 10 6.67 3.19 -4.74
CA ASP A 10 7.43 2.13 -4.10
C ASP A 10 8.91 2.55 -4.09
N GLY A 11 9.31 3.25 -3.04
CA GLY A 11 10.61 3.87 -2.99
C GLY A 11 10.77 4.91 -4.08
N ALA A 12 11.75 4.74 -4.96
CA ALA A 12 11.95 5.65 -6.08
C ALA A 12 11.08 5.32 -7.29
N ARG A 13 10.39 4.18 -7.26
CA ARG A 13 9.57 3.74 -8.37
C ARG A 13 8.15 4.29 -8.25
N PHE A 14 7.63 4.77 -9.36
CA PHE A 14 6.26 5.25 -9.43
C PHE A 14 5.54 4.54 -10.57
N THR A 15 4.39 3.96 -10.26
CA THR A 15 3.58 3.26 -11.25
C THR A 15 2.22 3.92 -11.33
N THR A 16 1.84 4.35 -12.51
CA THR A 16 0.55 4.97 -12.76
C THR A 16 -0.44 3.91 -13.23
N ASP A 17 -1.63 3.93 -12.64
CA ASP A 17 -2.72 3.05 -13.05
C ASP A 17 -3.50 3.73 -14.17
N GLU A 18 -3.25 3.35 -15.40
CA GLU A 18 -3.90 3.96 -16.56
C GLU A 18 -5.27 3.39 -16.85
N THR A 19 -5.54 2.19 -16.38
CA THR A 19 -6.80 1.50 -16.65
C THR A 19 -7.88 1.85 -15.63
N GLY A 20 -7.52 1.78 -14.36
CA GLY A 20 -8.47 2.00 -13.29
C GLY A 20 -9.43 0.83 -13.11
N VAL A 21 -10.33 1.00 -12.16
CA VAL A 21 -11.33 -0.02 -11.85
C VAL A 21 -12.62 0.64 -11.37
N GLU A 22 -13.74 0.06 -11.74
CA GLU A 22 -15.04 0.53 -11.27
C GLU A 22 -15.35 -0.09 -9.93
N LEU A 23 -15.68 0.74 -8.94
CA LEU A 23 -15.99 0.30 -7.59
C LEU A 23 -17.20 1.07 -7.08
N ASP A 24 -17.88 0.49 -6.11
CA ASP A 24 -19.13 1.03 -5.58
C ASP A 24 -18.91 2.08 -4.48
N GLY A 25 -18.07 3.08 -4.78
CA GLY A 25 -17.87 4.20 -3.89
C GLY A 25 -16.63 4.08 -3.01
N MET A 26 -16.49 5.02 -2.07
CA MET A 26 -15.28 5.16 -1.25
C MET A 26 -15.00 3.97 -0.34
N LYS A 27 -16.05 3.35 0.20
CA LYS A 27 -15.84 2.18 1.05
C LYS A 27 -15.19 1.04 0.27
N ALA A 28 -15.68 0.80 -0.94
CA ALA A 28 -15.09 -0.23 -1.80
C ALA A 28 -13.67 0.14 -2.21
N ALA A 29 -13.41 1.43 -2.47
CA ALA A 29 -12.07 1.90 -2.82
C ALA A 29 -11.10 1.68 -1.66
N ARG A 30 -11.52 1.93 -0.41
CA ARG A 30 -10.69 1.67 0.76
C ARG A 30 -10.37 0.20 0.91
N GLN A 31 -11.36 -0.65 0.71
CA GLN A 31 -11.15 -2.10 0.80
C GLN A 31 -10.19 -2.59 -0.27
N GLU A 32 -10.30 -2.06 -1.47
CA GLU A 32 -9.41 -2.43 -2.56
C GLU A 32 -7.97 -1.99 -2.29
N ALA A 33 -7.80 -0.78 -1.76
CA ALA A 33 -6.46 -0.29 -1.40
C ALA A 33 -5.82 -1.19 -0.33
N ALA A 34 -6.59 -1.56 0.69
CA ALA A 34 -6.11 -2.44 1.75
C ALA A 34 -5.72 -3.81 1.20
N ARG A 35 -6.52 -4.36 0.30
CA ARG A 35 -6.23 -5.65 -0.32
C ARG A 35 -4.92 -5.60 -1.11
N ARG A 36 -4.72 -4.53 -1.87
CA ARG A 36 -3.49 -4.37 -2.66
C ARG A 36 -2.26 -4.23 -1.78
N LEU A 37 -2.39 -3.50 -0.66
CA LEU A 37 -1.29 -3.37 0.29
C LEU A 37 -0.94 -4.73 0.92
N ALA A 38 -1.95 -5.53 1.24
CA ALA A 38 -1.73 -6.84 1.83
C ALA A 38 -0.98 -7.77 0.87
N GLU A 39 -1.34 -7.74 -0.40
CA GLU A 39 -0.65 -8.53 -1.42
C GLU A 39 0.82 -8.09 -1.56
N LEU A 40 1.04 -6.78 -1.55
CA LEU A 40 2.40 -6.25 -1.63
C LEU A 40 3.23 -6.65 -0.43
N ALA A 41 2.63 -6.68 0.76
CA ALA A 41 3.33 -7.10 1.97
C ALA A 41 3.85 -8.52 1.84
N GLN A 42 3.06 -9.41 1.26
CA GLN A 42 3.46 -10.80 1.06
C GLN A 42 4.66 -10.94 0.12
N GLU A 43 4.77 -10.05 -0.85
CA GLU A 43 5.89 -10.05 -1.79
C GLU A 43 7.13 -9.39 -1.20
N ILE A 44 6.95 -8.36 -0.38
CA ILE A 44 8.03 -7.56 0.17
C ILE A 44 8.73 -8.27 1.32
N LEU A 45 7.97 -8.81 2.27
CA LEU A 45 8.50 -9.33 3.52
C LEU A 45 9.58 -10.40 3.37
N PRO A 46 9.50 -11.31 2.40
CA PRO A 46 10.58 -12.30 2.26
C PRO A 46 11.89 -11.72 1.76
N ASN A 47 11.87 -10.53 1.15
CA ASN A 47 13.01 -10.00 0.43
C ASN A 47 13.62 -8.75 1.01
N ASP A 48 12.86 -7.97 1.77
CA ASP A 48 13.29 -6.68 2.28
C ASP A 48 13.09 -6.56 3.79
N ASP A 49 14.05 -5.94 4.45
CA ASP A 49 13.95 -5.66 5.89
C ASP A 49 13.29 -4.31 6.16
N ARG A 50 13.25 -3.46 5.18
CA ARG A 50 12.66 -2.12 5.30
C ARG A 50 12.09 -1.68 3.97
N ARG A 51 10.83 -1.28 3.98
CA ARG A 51 10.17 -0.83 2.77
C ARG A 51 8.98 0.06 3.10
N GLU A 52 8.73 1.02 2.25
CA GLU A 52 7.54 1.85 2.35
C GLU A 52 6.86 1.91 0.98
N VAL A 53 5.56 1.65 0.96
CA VAL A 53 4.77 1.71 -0.26
C VAL A 53 3.56 2.59 0.00
N VAL A 54 3.28 3.48 -0.93
CA VAL A 54 2.13 4.38 -0.86
C VAL A 54 1.25 4.14 -2.07
N ILE A 55 -0.05 3.98 -1.84
CA ILE A 55 -1.03 3.91 -2.91
C ILE A 55 -1.88 5.16 -2.85
N GLU A 56 -1.89 5.92 -3.95
CA GLU A 56 -2.76 7.07 -4.10
C GLU A 56 -3.95 6.68 -4.95
N VAL A 57 -5.15 6.88 -4.41
CA VAL A 57 -6.37 6.57 -5.14
C VAL A 57 -6.95 7.86 -5.68
N LYS A 58 -7.18 7.90 -6.98
CA LYS A 58 -7.76 9.05 -7.67
C LYS A 58 -9.10 8.67 -8.25
N ASP A 59 -10.02 9.62 -8.25
CA ASP A 59 -11.30 9.43 -8.91
C ASP A 59 -11.18 9.66 -10.41
N GLU A 60 -12.29 9.55 -11.11
CA GLU A 60 -12.32 9.69 -12.57
C GLU A 60 -11.99 11.10 -13.06
N THR A 61 -12.02 12.10 -12.17
CA THR A 61 -11.61 13.46 -12.51
C THR A 61 -10.12 13.68 -12.32
N GLY A 62 -9.41 12.69 -11.76
CA GLY A 62 -7.99 12.80 -11.45
C GLY A 62 -7.73 13.36 -10.07
N GLN A 63 -8.77 13.63 -9.29
CA GLN A 63 -8.61 14.14 -7.94
C GLN A 63 -8.25 13.00 -6.99
N ARG A 64 -7.22 13.24 -6.15
CA ARG A 64 -6.82 12.26 -5.14
C ARG A 64 -7.86 12.24 -4.02
N VAL A 65 -8.42 11.07 -3.76
CA VAL A 65 -9.49 10.91 -2.78
C VAL A 65 -9.09 10.04 -1.59
N LEU A 66 -7.97 9.31 -1.71
CA LEU A 66 -7.52 8.41 -0.65
C LEU A 66 -6.03 8.15 -0.80
N VAL A 67 -5.34 8.05 0.34
CA VAL A 67 -3.94 7.61 0.37
C VAL A 67 -3.84 6.46 1.35
N ALA A 68 -3.24 5.36 0.92
CA ALA A 68 -2.99 4.21 1.77
C ALA A 68 -1.48 3.96 1.80
N LYS A 69 -0.95 3.69 2.99
CA LYS A 69 0.49 3.52 3.17
C LYS A 69 0.79 2.23 3.91
N LEU A 70 1.79 1.51 3.43
CA LEU A 70 2.36 0.36 4.10
C LEU A 70 3.80 0.65 4.44
N SER A 71 4.17 0.48 5.70
CA SER A 71 5.56 0.58 6.14
C SER A 71 5.99 -0.74 6.76
N VAL A 72 7.13 -1.25 6.32
CA VAL A 72 7.70 -2.50 6.82
C VAL A 72 9.09 -2.20 7.37
N SER A 73 9.36 -2.67 8.58
CA SER A 73 10.68 -2.58 9.18
C SER A 73 10.93 -3.83 10.01
N ILE A 74 11.98 -4.56 9.67
CA ILE A 74 12.36 -5.77 10.38
C ILE A 74 13.81 -5.59 10.79
N GLU A 75 14.08 -5.66 12.09
CA GLU A 75 15.41 -5.48 12.63
C GLU A 75 15.74 -6.60 13.59
N ALA A 76 16.91 -7.20 13.39
CA ALA A 76 17.49 -8.08 14.40
C ALA A 76 18.10 -7.23 15.50
N THR A 77 17.95 -7.65 16.74
CA THR A 77 18.53 -6.94 17.86
C THR A 77 19.16 -7.92 18.83
N GLU A 78 20.27 -7.49 19.44
CA GLU A 78 20.94 -8.26 20.47
C GLU A 78 20.94 -7.51 21.80
N LEU A 79 20.10 -6.48 21.92
CA LEU A 79 20.04 -5.69 23.15
C LEU A 79 19.60 -6.56 24.32
N PRO A 80 20.40 -6.57 25.42
CA PRO A 80 19.98 -7.30 26.62
C PRO A 80 18.65 -6.78 27.15
N GLY A 81 17.82 -7.68 27.60
CA GLY A 81 16.53 -7.29 28.13
C GLY A 81 15.44 -7.09 27.13
N PHE A 82 15.77 -7.11 25.84
CA PHE A 82 14.75 -7.08 24.82
C PHE A 82 14.12 -8.46 24.72
N SER A 83 12.82 -8.49 24.84
CA SER A 83 12.08 -9.75 24.81
C SER A 83 10.93 -9.61 23.81
N PRO A 84 11.03 -10.24 22.63
CA PRO A 84 9.92 -10.17 21.69
C PRO A 84 8.68 -10.81 22.30
N VAL A 85 7.54 -10.27 21.95
CA VAL A 85 6.28 -10.82 22.40
C VAL A 85 6.07 -12.16 21.71
N GLU A 86 5.72 -13.13 22.48
CA GLU A 86 5.49 -14.48 21.99
C GLU A 86 4.03 -14.84 22.00
#